data_620f78aa3ac9d40d4a5f16afe8c2f0ad
#
_entry.id   620f78aa3ac9d40d4a5f16afe8c2f0ad
#
_cell.length_a   1.000
_cell.length_b   1.000
_cell.length_c   1.000
_cell.angle_alpha   90.00
_cell.angle_beta   90.00
_cell.angle_gamma   90.00
#
_symmetry.space_group_name_H-M   'P 1'
#
loop_
_entity.id
_entity.type
_entity.pdbx_description
1 polymer ?
#
loop_
_entity_poly.entity_id
_entity_poly.type
_entity_poly.pdbx_seq_one_letter_code
_entity_poly.pdbx_strand_id
1 'polypeptide(L)'
;MIGVITGDVINSRSKSPEIWLNKIKATLKKNKISKKKWDIFRGDMFQIEAEATKILSLAIELKAAIKEDKYLDLRMSIGIGAKEYTANNVMESNGEAYINSGEEFEILKKTNLKIKTPWKEFNSRWNMIFGIALLTMDSWAPITAEIIKTTLQSQNRTQKEIAQVLKKSPSSISEGLSRAGYDEIKEMITQFNKEIELAKKAT
;
A
#
# COMPACT_ATOMS: atom_id res chain seq x y z
N MET A 1 17.76 4.86 -3.69
CA MET A 1 16.38 5.37 -3.79
C MET A 1 15.47 4.48 -2.96
N ILE A 2 14.62 5.08 -2.13
CA ILE A 2 13.64 4.43 -1.25
C ILE A 2 12.24 4.93 -1.57
N GLY A 3 11.24 4.22 -1.06
CA GLY A 3 9.85 4.67 -1.01
C GLY A 3 9.42 4.87 0.45
N VAL A 4 8.63 5.90 0.69
CA VAL A 4 8.00 6.20 1.98
C VAL A 4 6.49 6.30 1.78
N ILE A 5 5.73 5.60 2.62
CA ILE A 5 4.28 5.77 2.73
C ILE A 5 4.02 6.63 3.97
N THR A 6 3.30 7.73 3.80
CA THR A 6 2.65 8.47 4.89
C THR A 6 1.15 8.27 4.75
N GLY A 7 0.45 7.91 5.83
CA GLY A 7 -0.98 7.60 5.74
C GLY A 7 -1.71 7.71 7.06
N ASP A 8 -3.04 7.63 6.99
CA ASP A 8 -3.93 7.51 8.14
C ASP A 8 -5.02 6.46 7.91
N VAL A 9 -5.66 6.04 9.00
CA VAL A 9 -6.77 5.09 8.98
C VAL A 9 -8.08 5.85 8.97
N ILE A 10 -8.81 5.78 7.86
CA ILE A 10 -10.14 6.37 7.72
C ILE A 10 -11.10 5.68 8.67
N ASN A 11 -11.91 6.48 9.39
CA ASN A 11 -12.86 6.01 10.40
C ASN A 11 -12.21 5.23 11.57
N SER A 12 -10.94 5.46 11.88
CA SER A 12 -10.18 4.79 12.93
C SER A 12 -10.92 4.77 14.28
N ARG A 13 -11.66 5.85 14.61
CA ARG A 13 -12.43 6.00 15.87
C ARG A 13 -13.69 5.11 15.92
N SER A 14 -14.12 4.52 14.81
CA SER A 14 -15.30 3.63 14.77
C SER A 14 -15.02 2.23 15.34
N LYS A 15 -13.76 1.91 15.60
CA LYS A 15 -13.28 0.62 16.07
C LYS A 15 -12.20 0.75 17.13
N SER A 16 -11.99 -0.31 17.92
CA SER A 16 -10.83 -0.38 18.79
C SER A 16 -9.54 -0.24 17.98
N PRO A 17 -8.58 0.60 18.40
CA PRO A 17 -7.29 0.77 17.71
C PRO A 17 -6.55 -0.54 17.47
N GLU A 18 -6.69 -1.52 18.34
CA GLU A 18 -6.05 -2.83 18.20
C GLU A 18 -6.43 -3.55 16.91
N ILE A 19 -7.65 -3.36 16.40
CA ILE A 19 -8.15 -4.05 15.21
C ILE A 19 -7.32 -3.66 13.99
N TRP A 20 -7.23 -2.37 13.69
CA TRP A 20 -6.48 -1.90 12.53
C TRP A 20 -4.96 -1.92 12.74
N LEU A 21 -4.52 -1.66 13.99
CA LEU A 21 -3.10 -1.69 14.35
C LEU A 21 -2.50 -3.09 14.14
N ASN A 22 -3.20 -4.15 14.56
CA ASN A 22 -2.75 -5.52 14.36
C ASN A 22 -2.69 -5.90 12.88
N LYS A 23 -3.61 -5.41 12.05
CA LYS A 23 -3.61 -5.62 10.60
C LYS A 23 -2.41 -4.96 9.93
N ILE A 24 -2.11 -3.70 10.27
CA ILE A 24 -0.90 -3.01 9.78
C ILE A 24 0.35 -3.78 10.20
N LYS A 25 0.51 -4.07 11.50
CA LYS A 25 1.68 -4.81 12.02
C LYS A 25 1.87 -6.17 11.36
N ALA A 26 0.78 -6.93 11.16
CA ALA A 26 0.82 -8.24 10.50
C ALA A 26 1.29 -8.12 9.03
N THR A 27 0.79 -7.13 8.30
CA THR A 27 1.19 -6.86 6.92
C THR A 27 2.67 -6.47 6.84
N LEU A 28 3.14 -5.58 7.72
CA LEU A 28 4.55 -5.17 7.77
C LEU A 28 5.48 -6.35 8.13
N LYS A 29 5.09 -7.16 9.10
CA LYS A 29 5.83 -8.39 9.46
C LYS A 29 5.91 -9.36 8.28
N LYS A 30 4.81 -9.58 7.57
CA LYS A 30 4.78 -10.46 6.37
C LYS A 30 5.73 -9.96 5.28
N ASN A 31 5.81 -8.66 5.08
CA ASN A 31 6.72 -8.00 4.14
C ASN A 31 8.15 -7.80 4.68
N LYS A 32 8.47 -8.34 5.86
CA LYS A 32 9.79 -8.25 6.51
C LYS A 32 10.26 -6.80 6.72
N ILE A 33 9.33 -5.87 6.93
CA ILE A 33 9.65 -4.49 7.27
C ILE A 33 10.06 -4.42 8.75
N SER A 34 11.30 -4.02 9.00
CA SER A 34 11.83 -3.92 10.38
C SER A 34 11.15 -2.79 11.16
N LYS A 35 11.09 -2.91 12.50
CA LYS A 35 10.45 -1.90 13.37
C LYS A 35 11.08 -0.52 13.24
N LYS A 36 12.33 -0.40 12.88
CA LYS A 36 13.01 0.89 12.64
C LYS A 36 12.50 1.64 11.41
N LYS A 37 11.83 0.94 10.48
CA LYS A 37 11.36 1.45 9.20
C LYS A 37 9.88 1.83 9.19
N TRP A 38 9.20 1.80 10.32
CA TRP A 38 7.82 2.25 10.43
C TRP A 38 7.48 2.69 11.83
N ASP A 39 6.54 3.62 11.92
CA ASP A 39 5.96 4.05 13.19
C ASP A 39 4.51 4.51 13.00
N ILE A 40 3.78 4.59 14.13
CA ILE A 40 2.43 5.13 14.21
C ILE A 40 2.46 6.30 15.17
N PHE A 41 1.91 7.43 14.75
CA PHE A 41 1.95 8.68 15.47
C PHE A 41 0.62 9.42 15.35
N ARG A 42 0.39 10.42 16.21
CA ARG A 42 -0.83 11.25 16.23
C ARG A 42 -2.14 10.43 16.20
N GLY A 43 -2.13 9.25 16.83
CA GLY A 43 -3.29 8.37 16.98
C GLY A 43 -3.39 7.31 15.89
N ASP A 44 -3.69 7.69 14.67
CA ASP A 44 -3.95 6.78 13.54
C ASP A 44 -3.09 7.04 12.29
N MET A 45 -2.21 8.04 12.35
CA MET A 45 -1.23 8.29 11.30
C MET A 45 -0.08 7.30 11.37
N PHE A 46 0.47 6.92 10.22
CA PHE A 46 1.64 6.05 10.13
C PHE A 46 2.61 6.51 9.06
N GLN A 47 3.88 6.16 9.25
CA GLN A 47 4.91 6.32 8.25
C GLN A 47 5.69 5.01 8.10
N ILE A 48 5.96 4.61 6.85
CA ILE A 48 6.60 3.33 6.52
C ILE A 48 7.63 3.56 5.41
N GLU A 49 8.87 3.11 5.65
CA GLU A 49 9.94 3.08 4.65
C GLU A 49 10.07 1.67 4.07
N ALA A 50 10.19 1.58 2.75
CA ALA A 50 10.49 0.35 2.03
C ALA A 50 11.34 0.62 0.77
N GLU A 51 11.73 -0.43 0.06
CA GLU A 51 12.32 -0.31 -1.26
C GLU A 51 11.33 0.34 -2.23
N ALA A 52 11.79 1.26 -3.08
CA ALA A 52 10.93 1.99 -4.01
C ALA A 52 10.12 1.04 -4.94
N THR A 53 10.70 -0.09 -5.34
CA THR A 53 10.04 -1.11 -6.18
C THR A 53 9.00 -1.96 -5.43
N LYS A 54 8.99 -1.95 -4.11
CA LYS A 54 8.04 -2.71 -3.29
C LYS A 54 6.94 -1.84 -2.69
N ILE A 55 7.08 -0.52 -2.82
CA ILE A 55 6.25 0.43 -2.07
C ILE A 55 4.77 0.39 -2.50
N LEU A 56 4.51 0.26 -3.82
CA LEU A 56 3.13 0.21 -4.33
C LEU A 56 2.43 -1.08 -3.92
N SER A 57 3.10 -2.23 -4.06
CA SER A 57 2.54 -3.51 -3.60
C SER A 57 2.23 -3.46 -2.10
N LEU A 58 3.14 -2.93 -1.29
CA LEU A 58 2.93 -2.77 0.15
C LEU A 58 1.73 -1.86 0.47
N ALA A 59 1.57 -0.73 -0.24
CA ALA A 59 0.44 0.17 -0.06
C ALA A 59 -0.90 -0.54 -0.37
N ILE A 60 -0.95 -1.31 -1.45
CA ILE A 60 -2.15 -2.07 -1.85
C ILE A 60 -2.45 -3.19 -0.84
N GLU A 61 -1.43 -3.90 -0.35
CA GLU A 61 -1.60 -4.93 0.68
C GLU A 61 -2.12 -4.35 2.01
N LEU A 62 -1.61 -3.19 2.42
CA LEU A 62 -2.08 -2.47 3.61
C LEU A 62 -3.55 -2.07 3.45
N LYS A 63 -3.91 -1.47 2.29
CA LYS A 63 -5.30 -1.12 2.00
C LYS A 63 -6.21 -2.34 2.05
N ALA A 64 -5.84 -3.44 1.40
CA ALA A 64 -6.61 -4.68 1.43
C ALA A 64 -6.75 -5.25 2.86
N ALA A 65 -5.68 -5.21 3.67
CA ALA A 65 -5.72 -5.67 5.05
C ALA A 65 -6.71 -4.86 5.91
N ILE A 66 -6.75 -3.55 5.74
CA ILE A 66 -7.66 -2.68 6.50
C ILE A 66 -9.10 -2.84 6.02
N LYS A 67 -9.33 -2.94 4.71
CA LYS A 67 -10.66 -3.16 4.12
C LYS A 67 -11.29 -4.53 4.38
N GLU A 68 -10.60 -5.45 5.07
CA GLU A 68 -11.26 -6.61 5.69
C GLU A 68 -12.27 -6.19 6.78
N ASP A 69 -12.22 -4.96 7.28
CA ASP A 69 -13.29 -4.33 8.04
C ASP A 69 -14.09 -3.40 7.12
N LYS A 70 -15.41 -3.58 7.09
CA LYS A 70 -16.34 -2.85 6.20
C LYS A 70 -16.27 -1.32 6.37
N TYR A 71 -15.92 -0.85 7.58
CA TYR A 71 -15.99 0.56 7.93
C TYR A 71 -14.65 1.28 7.86
N LEU A 72 -13.56 0.53 7.72
CA LEU A 72 -12.22 1.07 7.70
C LEU A 72 -11.67 1.15 6.27
N ASP A 73 -10.85 2.15 6.04
CA ASP A 73 -10.03 2.28 4.82
C ASP A 73 -8.71 2.98 5.16
N LEU A 74 -7.81 3.12 4.21
CA LEU A 74 -6.58 3.89 4.32
C LEU A 74 -6.56 5.05 3.33
N ARG A 75 -6.06 6.18 3.80
CA ARG A 75 -5.61 7.29 2.97
C ARG A 75 -4.09 7.35 3.03
N MET A 76 -3.43 7.29 1.89
CA MET A 76 -1.97 7.15 1.81
C MET A 76 -1.39 8.01 0.71
N SER A 77 -0.20 8.54 0.96
CA SER A 77 0.69 9.10 -0.06
C SER A 77 1.97 8.28 -0.13
N ILE A 78 2.48 8.10 -1.34
CA ILE A 78 3.78 7.49 -1.60
C ILE A 78 4.76 8.59 -2.00
N GLY A 79 5.88 8.71 -1.28
CA GLY A 79 7.02 9.52 -1.69
C GLY A 79 8.15 8.62 -2.18
N ILE A 80 8.76 8.96 -3.31
CA ILE A 80 9.98 8.29 -3.80
C ILE A 80 11.08 9.33 -3.94
N GLY A 81 12.31 8.94 -3.59
CA GLY A 81 13.47 9.82 -3.66
C GLY A 81 14.70 9.24 -2.96
N ALA A 82 15.70 10.08 -2.79
CA ALA A 82 16.88 9.77 -2.01
C ALA A 82 16.56 9.69 -0.51
N LYS A 83 17.37 8.94 0.22
CA LYS A 83 17.44 8.98 1.68
C LYS A 83 18.73 9.69 2.07
N GLU A 84 18.64 10.78 2.77
CA GLU A 84 19.79 11.62 3.13
C GLU A 84 20.31 11.30 4.54
N TYR A 85 19.39 11.07 5.47
CA TYR A 85 19.72 10.74 6.86
C TYR A 85 19.00 9.49 7.34
N THR A 86 19.75 8.56 7.95
CA THR A 86 19.22 7.33 8.52
C THR A 86 19.33 7.37 10.04
N ALA A 87 18.19 7.47 10.71
CA ALA A 87 18.08 7.35 12.15
C ALA A 87 17.71 5.93 12.59
N ASN A 88 17.66 5.72 13.91
CA ASN A 88 17.15 4.47 14.50
C ASN A 88 15.63 4.32 14.41
N ASN A 89 14.91 5.39 14.09
CA ASN A 89 13.47 5.45 13.92
C ASN A 89 13.13 6.14 12.59
N VAL A 90 12.08 5.65 11.92
CA VAL A 90 11.59 6.23 10.65
C VAL A 90 11.21 7.71 10.79
N MET A 91 10.66 8.10 11.93
CA MET A 91 10.23 9.49 12.22
C MET A 91 11.37 10.49 12.33
N GLU A 92 12.56 10.03 12.64
CA GLU A 92 13.78 10.84 12.75
C GLU A 92 14.63 10.79 11.46
N SER A 93 14.31 9.85 10.57
CA SER A 93 14.98 9.73 9.26
C SER A 93 14.50 10.82 8.31
N ASN A 94 15.35 11.24 7.36
CA ASN A 94 15.04 12.33 6.44
C ASN A 94 15.60 12.07 5.05
N GLY A 95 15.07 12.83 4.09
CA GLY A 95 15.45 12.83 2.69
C GLY A 95 14.25 13.08 1.77
N GLU A 96 14.52 13.20 0.50
CA GLU A 96 13.54 13.55 -0.53
C GLU A 96 12.29 12.66 -0.51
N ALA A 97 12.43 11.35 -0.29
CA ALA A 97 11.28 10.44 -0.23
C ALA A 97 10.33 10.77 0.94
N TYR A 98 10.88 11.16 2.08
CA TYR A 98 10.09 11.56 3.25
C TYR A 98 9.35 12.87 3.01
N ILE A 99 10.05 13.88 2.47
CA ILE A 99 9.48 15.18 2.12
C ILE A 99 8.36 14.98 1.10
N ASN A 100 8.61 14.23 0.02
CA ASN A 100 7.63 13.95 -1.02
C ASN A 100 6.37 13.28 -0.47
N SER A 101 6.51 12.28 0.43
CA SER A 101 5.35 11.61 1.01
C SER A 101 4.55 12.52 1.95
N GLY A 102 5.23 13.34 2.77
CA GLY A 102 4.59 14.28 3.70
C GLY A 102 3.81 15.36 2.96
N GLU A 103 4.45 16.05 2.02
CA GLU A 103 3.81 17.13 1.25
C GLU A 103 2.61 16.63 0.43
N GLU A 104 2.73 15.46 -0.21
CA GLU A 104 1.60 14.88 -0.96
C GLU A 104 0.47 14.45 -0.02
N PHE A 105 0.78 13.98 1.20
CA PHE A 105 -0.22 13.61 2.18
C PHE A 105 -1.03 14.81 2.67
N GLU A 106 -0.39 15.95 2.90
CA GLU A 106 -1.06 17.17 3.36
C GLU A 106 -2.09 17.70 2.36
N ILE A 107 -1.87 17.50 1.06
CA ILE A 107 -2.79 17.94 0.00
C ILE A 107 -3.81 16.88 -0.42
N LEU A 108 -3.72 15.66 0.13
CA LEU A 108 -4.71 14.60 -0.10
C LEU A 108 -6.05 14.97 0.52
N LYS A 109 -7.06 15.33 -0.32
CA LYS A 109 -8.41 15.73 0.16
C LYS A 109 -9.45 14.63 -0.04
N LYS A 110 -9.60 14.14 -1.27
CA LYS A 110 -10.68 13.22 -1.68
C LYS A 110 -10.18 11.89 -2.23
N THR A 111 -8.89 11.76 -2.43
CA THR A 111 -8.25 10.58 -3.04
C THR A 111 -7.54 9.79 -1.97
N ASN A 112 -7.68 8.47 -1.98
CA ASN A 112 -7.13 7.60 -0.95
C ASN A 112 -5.70 7.11 -1.26
N LEU A 113 -5.15 7.40 -2.44
CA LEU A 113 -3.78 7.07 -2.80
C LEU A 113 -3.23 8.07 -3.83
N LYS A 114 -2.06 8.63 -3.55
CA LYS A 114 -1.28 9.44 -4.49
C LYS A 114 0.21 9.17 -4.36
N ILE A 115 0.97 9.68 -5.34
CA ILE A 115 2.43 9.57 -5.36
C ILE A 115 3.07 10.91 -5.72
N LYS A 116 4.22 11.19 -5.08
CA LYS A 116 5.13 12.26 -5.43
C LYS A 116 6.56 11.73 -5.54
N THR A 117 7.22 12.08 -6.63
CA THR A 117 8.60 11.72 -6.96
C THR A 117 9.28 12.96 -7.56
N PRO A 118 10.60 12.95 -7.79
CA PRO A 118 11.27 14.02 -8.54
C PRO A 118 10.77 14.21 -9.98
N TRP A 119 10.09 13.21 -10.55
CA TRP A 119 9.71 13.19 -11.98
C TRP A 119 8.26 13.63 -12.17
N LYS A 120 8.05 14.86 -12.62
CA LYS A 120 6.70 15.46 -12.76
C LYS A 120 5.76 14.67 -13.68
N GLU A 121 6.26 14.19 -14.82
CA GLU A 121 5.45 13.42 -15.79
C GLU A 121 5.06 12.06 -15.22
N PHE A 122 5.97 11.40 -14.50
CA PHE A 122 5.68 10.17 -13.77
C PHE A 122 4.56 10.41 -12.74
N ASN A 123 4.66 11.47 -11.93
CA ASN A 123 3.65 11.81 -10.94
C ASN A 123 2.27 12.04 -11.58
N SER A 124 2.19 12.82 -12.67
CA SER A 124 0.94 13.08 -13.37
C SER A 124 0.29 11.80 -13.87
N ARG A 125 1.07 10.96 -14.55
CA ARG A 125 0.59 9.70 -15.12
C ARG A 125 0.15 8.70 -14.02
N TRP A 126 0.98 8.48 -13.01
CA TRP A 126 0.67 7.50 -11.95
C TRP A 126 -0.47 7.97 -11.05
N ASN A 127 -0.60 9.25 -10.77
CA ASN A 127 -1.75 9.76 -10.02
C ASN A 127 -3.08 9.60 -10.79
N MET A 128 -3.06 9.69 -12.12
CA MET A 128 -4.22 9.36 -12.95
C MET A 128 -4.53 7.86 -12.89
N ILE A 129 -3.52 6.98 -13.03
CA ILE A 129 -3.67 5.52 -12.94
C ILE A 129 -4.23 5.13 -11.56
N PHE A 130 -3.69 5.70 -10.47
CA PHE A 130 -4.20 5.44 -9.13
C PHE A 130 -5.65 5.91 -8.96
N GLY A 131 -6.01 7.06 -9.54
CA GLY A 131 -7.40 7.52 -9.52
C GLY A 131 -8.37 6.52 -10.16
N ILE A 132 -7.98 5.92 -11.28
CA ILE A 132 -8.77 4.87 -11.95
C ILE A 132 -8.80 3.59 -11.11
N ALA A 133 -7.66 3.13 -10.61
CA ALA A 133 -7.59 1.92 -9.78
C ALA A 133 -8.40 2.03 -8.48
N LEU A 134 -8.47 3.23 -7.89
CA LEU A 134 -9.24 3.50 -6.68
C LEU A 134 -10.75 3.32 -6.88
N LEU A 135 -11.29 3.48 -8.10
CA LEU A 135 -12.69 3.18 -8.38
C LEU A 135 -13.05 1.73 -8.00
N THR A 136 -12.11 0.82 -8.18
CA THR A 136 -12.25 -0.59 -7.78
C THR A 136 -11.77 -0.82 -6.35
N MET A 137 -10.57 -0.35 -5.98
CA MET A 137 -9.97 -0.62 -4.68
C MET A 137 -10.76 -0.03 -3.50
N ASP A 138 -11.38 1.14 -3.66
CA ASP A 138 -12.21 1.75 -2.62
C ASP A 138 -13.54 0.99 -2.43
N SER A 139 -13.99 0.28 -3.45
CA SER A 139 -15.23 -0.53 -3.41
C SER A 139 -15.05 -1.96 -2.86
N TRP A 140 -13.83 -2.41 -2.57
CA TRP A 140 -13.61 -3.78 -2.08
C TRP A 140 -14.42 -4.07 -0.82
N ALA A 141 -15.25 -5.10 -0.93
CA ALA A 141 -15.93 -5.70 0.22
C ALA A 141 -14.94 -6.49 1.09
N PRO A 142 -15.21 -6.72 2.38
CA PRO A 142 -14.30 -7.45 3.29
C PRO A 142 -13.79 -8.79 2.75
N ILE A 143 -14.66 -9.58 2.13
CA ILE A 143 -14.30 -10.89 1.54
C ILE A 143 -13.36 -10.70 0.33
N THR A 144 -13.63 -9.72 -0.52
CA THR A 144 -12.78 -9.39 -1.66
C THR A 144 -11.40 -8.90 -1.19
N ALA A 145 -11.36 -8.04 -0.18
CA ALA A 145 -10.13 -7.54 0.42
C ALA A 145 -9.28 -8.66 1.05
N GLU A 146 -9.91 -9.63 1.74
CA GLU A 146 -9.25 -10.81 2.28
C GLU A 146 -8.63 -11.67 1.18
N ILE A 147 -9.35 -11.90 0.08
CA ILE A 147 -8.87 -12.70 -1.05
C ILE A 147 -7.67 -12.02 -1.72
N ILE A 148 -7.79 -10.75 -2.06
CA ILE A 148 -6.69 -10.04 -2.76
C ILE A 148 -5.45 -9.90 -1.87
N LYS A 149 -5.62 -9.57 -0.57
CA LYS A 149 -4.51 -9.53 0.38
C LYS A 149 -3.78 -10.88 0.44
N THR A 150 -4.54 -11.96 0.61
CA THR A 150 -3.95 -13.30 0.72
C THR A 150 -3.24 -13.70 -0.56
N THR A 151 -3.77 -13.33 -1.71
CA THR A 151 -3.17 -13.60 -3.02
C THR A 151 -1.88 -12.83 -3.23
N LEU A 152 -1.87 -11.52 -2.95
CA LEU A 152 -0.66 -10.68 -3.04
C LEU A 152 0.45 -11.16 -2.11
N GLN A 153 0.12 -11.57 -0.90
CA GLN A 153 1.06 -12.11 0.08
C GLN A 153 1.55 -13.54 -0.20
N SER A 154 0.97 -14.20 -1.19
CA SER A 154 1.24 -15.62 -1.49
C SER A 154 1.64 -15.80 -2.95
N GLN A 155 2.62 -15.02 -3.43
CA GLN A 155 3.04 -14.90 -4.84
C GLN A 155 3.23 -16.22 -5.61
N ASN A 156 3.48 -17.32 -4.91
CA ASN A 156 3.73 -18.64 -5.51
C ASN A 156 2.57 -19.64 -5.30
N ARG A 157 1.42 -19.20 -4.74
CA ARG A 157 0.29 -20.10 -4.51
C ARG A 157 -0.71 -20.04 -5.66
N THR A 158 -1.21 -21.21 -6.01
CA THR A 158 -2.34 -21.36 -6.93
C THR A 158 -3.65 -20.91 -6.27
N GLN A 159 -4.66 -20.60 -7.07
CA GLN A 159 -6.00 -20.28 -6.55
C GLN A 159 -6.59 -21.41 -5.69
N LYS A 160 -6.26 -22.68 -5.98
CA LYS A 160 -6.67 -23.84 -5.17
C LYS A 160 -6.05 -23.80 -3.77
N GLU A 161 -4.76 -23.48 -3.67
CA GLU A 161 -4.08 -23.36 -2.38
C GLU A 161 -4.57 -22.14 -1.57
N ILE A 162 -4.90 -21.02 -2.24
CA ILE A 162 -5.53 -19.86 -1.60
C ILE A 162 -6.92 -20.25 -1.09
N ALA A 163 -7.71 -21.01 -1.85
CA ALA A 163 -9.01 -21.52 -1.45
C ALA A 163 -8.91 -22.37 -0.18
N GLN A 164 -7.92 -23.25 -0.09
CA GLN A 164 -7.65 -24.05 1.11
C GLN A 164 -7.32 -23.17 2.34
N VAL A 165 -6.43 -22.18 2.16
CA VAL A 165 -6.05 -21.25 3.24
C VAL A 165 -7.25 -20.47 3.76
N LEU A 166 -8.10 -19.99 2.87
CA LEU A 166 -9.27 -19.18 3.21
C LEU A 166 -10.52 -20.01 3.53
N LYS A 167 -10.45 -21.35 3.43
CA LYS A 167 -11.58 -22.28 3.60
C LYS A 167 -12.77 -21.90 2.70
N LYS A 168 -12.47 -21.58 1.44
CA LYS A 168 -13.45 -21.20 0.40
C LYS A 168 -13.36 -22.15 -0.79
N SER A 169 -14.34 -22.11 -1.68
CA SER A 169 -14.27 -22.85 -2.94
C SER A 169 -13.32 -22.15 -3.93
N PRO A 170 -12.66 -22.88 -4.85
CA PRO A 170 -11.85 -22.28 -5.90
C PRO A 170 -12.64 -21.28 -6.78
N SER A 171 -13.91 -21.56 -7.06
CA SER A 171 -14.80 -20.65 -7.79
C SER A 171 -14.99 -19.31 -7.04
N SER A 172 -15.21 -19.36 -5.72
CA SER A 172 -15.33 -18.14 -4.91
C SER A 172 -14.04 -17.31 -4.93
N ILE A 173 -12.86 -17.95 -4.98
CA ILE A 173 -11.59 -17.23 -5.11
C ILE A 173 -11.49 -16.58 -6.49
N SER A 174 -11.75 -17.32 -7.56
CA SER A 174 -11.72 -16.81 -8.93
C SER A 174 -12.64 -15.59 -9.11
N GLU A 175 -13.89 -15.69 -8.67
CA GLU A 175 -14.85 -14.60 -8.70
C GLU A 175 -14.42 -13.41 -7.84
N GLY A 176 -13.86 -13.68 -6.65
CA GLY A 176 -13.35 -12.66 -5.76
C GLY A 176 -12.18 -11.88 -6.37
N LEU A 177 -11.25 -12.56 -7.03
CA LEU A 177 -10.13 -11.94 -7.75
C LEU A 177 -10.61 -11.12 -8.96
N SER A 178 -11.58 -11.64 -9.73
CA SER A 178 -12.18 -10.90 -10.84
C SER A 178 -12.87 -9.62 -10.36
N ARG A 179 -13.70 -9.70 -9.31
CA ARG A 179 -14.33 -8.50 -8.71
C ARG A 179 -13.33 -7.52 -8.13
N ALA A 180 -12.18 -8.01 -7.68
CA ALA A 180 -11.10 -7.16 -7.14
C ALA A 180 -10.33 -6.40 -8.23
N GLY A 181 -10.45 -6.77 -9.50
CA GLY A 181 -9.57 -6.29 -10.57
C GLY A 181 -8.11 -6.76 -10.35
N TYR A 182 -7.94 -8.02 -9.91
CA TYR A 182 -6.61 -8.51 -9.48
C TYR A 182 -5.59 -8.51 -10.61
N ASP A 183 -5.98 -8.90 -11.82
CA ASP A 183 -5.05 -8.98 -12.95
C ASP A 183 -4.57 -7.58 -13.36
N GLU A 184 -5.47 -6.58 -13.38
CA GLU A 184 -5.15 -5.18 -13.65
C GLU A 184 -4.26 -4.58 -12.56
N ILE A 185 -4.53 -4.91 -11.29
CA ILE A 185 -3.70 -4.45 -10.16
C ILE A 185 -2.31 -5.08 -10.21
N LYS A 186 -2.21 -6.35 -10.55
CA LYS A 186 -0.93 -7.06 -10.72
C LYS A 186 -0.11 -6.46 -11.86
N GLU A 187 -0.75 -6.17 -12.99
CA GLU A 187 -0.09 -5.51 -14.13
C GLU A 187 0.37 -4.10 -13.74
N MET A 188 -0.48 -3.32 -13.07
CA MET A 188 -0.13 -2.00 -12.54
C MET A 188 1.11 -2.04 -11.63
N ILE A 189 1.18 -2.99 -10.71
CA ILE A 189 2.34 -3.17 -9.83
C ILE A 189 3.58 -3.54 -10.65
N THR A 190 3.44 -4.42 -11.62
CA THR A 190 4.54 -4.88 -12.49
C THR A 190 5.11 -3.73 -13.30
N GLN A 191 4.25 -2.95 -13.93
CA GLN A 191 4.64 -1.78 -14.72
C GLN A 191 5.27 -0.69 -13.86
N PHE A 192 4.70 -0.41 -12.69
CA PHE A 192 5.28 0.51 -11.72
C PHE A 192 6.71 0.13 -11.33
N ASN A 193 6.92 -1.14 -10.98
CA ASN A 193 8.24 -1.62 -10.59
C ASN A 193 9.26 -1.49 -11.71
N LYS A 194 8.86 -1.82 -12.95
CA LYS A 194 9.70 -1.67 -14.14
C LYS A 194 10.11 -0.20 -14.37
N GLU A 195 9.18 0.73 -14.27
CA GLU A 195 9.46 2.15 -14.46
C GLU A 195 10.37 2.70 -13.34
N ILE A 196 10.16 2.29 -12.09
CA ILE A 196 11.06 2.66 -10.98
C ILE A 196 12.47 2.12 -11.19
N GLU A 197 12.63 0.87 -11.67
CA GLU A 197 13.96 0.34 -11.97
C GLU A 197 14.65 1.08 -13.12
N LEU A 198 13.91 1.51 -14.15
CA LEU A 198 14.46 2.34 -15.21
C LEU A 198 14.89 3.73 -14.69
N ALA A 199 14.06 4.36 -13.88
CA ALA A 199 14.36 5.65 -13.29
C ALA A 199 15.59 5.62 -12.37
N LYS A 200 15.77 4.54 -11.59
CA LYS A 200 16.99 4.36 -10.77
C LYS A 200 18.28 4.28 -11.58
N LYS A 201 18.23 3.77 -12.80
CA LYS A 201 19.39 3.63 -13.68
C LYS A 201 19.74 4.93 -14.39
N ALA A 202 18.79 5.86 -14.48
CA ALA A 202 18.95 7.16 -15.14
C ALA A 202 19.42 8.27 -14.18
N THR A 203 19.44 8.00 -12.88
CA THR A 203 19.90 8.90 -11.80
C THR A 203 21.26 8.47 -11.29
#